data_33f5e3a385270e3f8a12ca14275fa628
#
_entry.id   33f5e3a385270e3f8a12ca14275fa628
#
_cell.length_a   1.000
_cell.length_b   1.000
_cell.length_c   1.000
_cell.angle_alpha   90.00
_cell.angle_beta   90.00
_cell.angle_gamma   90.00
#
_symmetry.space_group_name_H-M   'P 1'
#
loop_
_entity.id
_entity.type
_entity.pdbx_description
1 polymer ?
#
loop_
_entity_poly.entity_id
_entity_poly.type
_entity_poly.pdbx_seq_one_letter_code
_entity_poly.pdbx_strand_id
1 'polypeptide(L)'
;MSPKTFPVLVIFCSLLFATNCLADQTIVAGKVDKAPVIDGYDNDQAWQQVKPLVTRDKLAGIDIYLKAVHTGKEIFFLVRFPDPDESRTHKSWQWDAAKNLYDLGKDREDTFVFKWDMEAEPVDLSIFADNNYTADIWYWKACRTDPSGYADDKSHVFNSIASEYATRLTSRTGRTMYLLRLEDKGRSAYRSHIQTVYKGERMPRYINRQPTGSRADVKAKGTWKDGWWTIELGRALDTGFEDDIQFSPGKSFEFGVSRYEIAGREPEQEASQPLHGAGDVGEVLTLILK
;
A
#
# COMPACT_ATOMS: atom_id res chain seq x y z
N MET A 1 -71.16 -23.04 35.51
CA MET A 1 -70.16 -22.02 35.20
C MET A 1 -68.82 -22.67 35.10
N SER A 2 -68.33 -22.89 33.91
CA SER A 2 -67.06 -23.55 33.67
C SER A 2 -65.96 -22.48 33.46
N PRO A 3 -64.77 -22.59 34.06
CA PRO A 3 -63.70 -21.61 33.84
C PRO A 3 -63.00 -21.83 32.48
N LYS A 4 -62.91 -20.78 31.73
CA LYS A 4 -62.17 -20.72 30.47
C LYS A 4 -60.68 -20.52 30.78
N THR A 5 -59.89 -21.53 30.48
CA THR A 5 -58.41 -21.46 30.47
C THR A 5 -57.94 -20.79 29.17
N PHE A 6 -57.17 -19.68 29.30
CA PHE A 6 -56.46 -19.06 28.19
C PHE A 6 -55.04 -19.67 28.07
N PRO A 7 -54.59 -20.04 26.90
CA PRO A 7 -53.19 -20.46 26.74
C PRO A 7 -52.27 -19.23 26.69
N VAL A 8 -51.23 -19.26 27.55
CA VAL A 8 -50.13 -18.30 27.52
C VAL A 8 -49.17 -18.72 26.43
N LEU A 9 -49.08 -17.90 25.38
CA LEU A 9 -48.12 -18.05 24.30
C LEU A 9 -46.76 -17.51 24.76
N VAL A 10 -45.82 -18.38 25.08
CA VAL A 10 -44.43 -18.03 25.40
C VAL A 10 -43.70 -17.87 24.07
N ILE A 11 -43.43 -16.61 23.66
CA ILE A 11 -42.59 -16.30 22.50
C ILE A 11 -41.12 -16.43 22.94
N PHE A 12 -40.47 -17.49 22.49
CA PHE A 12 -39.02 -17.64 22.61
C PHE A 12 -38.34 -16.68 21.61
N CYS A 13 -37.87 -15.56 22.11
CA CYS A 13 -37.04 -14.64 21.32
C CYS A 13 -35.60 -15.19 21.30
N SER A 14 -35.27 -15.95 20.28
CA SER A 14 -33.88 -16.40 20.03
C SER A 14 -33.03 -15.18 19.64
N LEU A 15 -32.24 -14.66 20.57
CA LEU A 15 -31.18 -13.72 20.30
C LEU A 15 -30.08 -14.43 19.47
N LEU A 16 -30.10 -14.21 18.18
CA LEU A 16 -28.96 -14.50 17.31
C LEU A 16 -27.81 -13.56 17.68
N PHE A 17 -26.89 -14.01 18.51
CA PHE A 17 -25.59 -13.36 18.64
C PHE A 17 -24.86 -13.56 17.31
N ALA A 18 -24.87 -12.52 16.48
CA ALA A 18 -23.91 -12.39 15.39
C ALA A 18 -22.53 -12.27 16.05
N THR A 19 -21.79 -13.35 16.13
CA THR A 19 -20.36 -13.30 16.39
C THR A 19 -19.75 -12.58 15.19
N ASN A 20 -19.44 -11.29 15.36
CA ASN A 20 -18.50 -10.61 14.49
C ASN A 20 -17.20 -11.41 14.59
N CYS A 21 -16.94 -12.23 13.59
CA CYS A 21 -15.61 -12.77 13.35
C CYS A 21 -14.75 -11.53 13.00
N LEU A 22 -14.03 -10.99 13.98
CA LEU A 22 -12.96 -10.05 13.71
C LEU A 22 -12.04 -10.82 12.76
N ALA A 23 -11.89 -10.33 11.54
CA ALA A 23 -10.92 -10.87 10.61
C ALA A 23 -9.57 -10.90 11.35
N ASP A 24 -8.85 -12.01 11.20
CA ASP A 24 -7.51 -12.12 11.77
C ASP A 24 -6.63 -11.07 11.09
N GLN A 25 -6.31 -9.99 11.81
CA GLN A 25 -5.51 -8.87 11.30
C GLN A 25 -4.01 -9.13 11.41
N THR A 26 -3.63 -10.38 11.72
CA THR A 26 -2.25 -10.76 11.98
C THR A 26 -1.69 -11.61 10.84
N ILE A 27 -0.57 -11.17 10.26
CA ILE A 27 0.23 -11.95 9.34
C ILE A 27 1.47 -12.48 10.07
N VAL A 28 1.74 -13.77 9.92
CA VAL A 28 2.91 -14.41 10.53
C VAL A 28 3.94 -14.70 9.42
N ALA A 29 5.09 -14.04 9.50
CA ALA A 29 6.24 -14.36 8.66
C ALA A 29 6.99 -15.55 9.30
N GLY A 30 6.85 -16.72 8.71
CA GLY A 30 7.62 -17.90 9.07
C GLY A 30 9.02 -17.86 8.44
N LYS A 31 9.99 -18.47 9.15
CA LYS A 31 11.36 -18.60 8.62
C LYS A 31 11.39 -19.64 7.50
N VAL A 32 12.08 -19.28 6.40
CA VAL A 32 12.35 -20.16 5.25
C VAL A 32 13.85 -20.30 5.04
N ASP A 33 14.28 -21.48 4.55
CA ASP A 33 15.71 -21.75 4.29
C ASP A 33 16.18 -21.07 3.00
N LYS A 34 15.28 -20.93 2.02
CA LYS A 34 15.56 -20.32 0.73
C LYS A 34 14.67 -19.12 0.51
N ALA A 35 15.28 -17.97 0.25
CA ALA A 35 14.58 -16.75 -0.14
C ALA A 35 13.75 -16.97 -1.43
N PRO A 36 12.55 -16.43 -1.54
CA PRO A 36 11.85 -16.35 -2.82
C PRO A 36 12.63 -15.45 -3.80
N VAL A 37 12.40 -15.66 -5.08
CA VAL A 37 12.96 -14.82 -6.14
C VAL A 37 11.97 -13.66 -6.36
N ILE A 38 12.45 -12.43 -6.27
CA ILE A 38 11.59 -11.25 -6.50
C ILE A 38 11.46 -11.05 -8.01
N ASP A 39 10.51 -11.76 -8.63
CA ASP A 39 10.25 -11.74 -10.07
C ASP A 39 8.78 -11.44 -10.43
N GLY A 40 7.91 -11.32 -9.43
CA GLY A 40 6.49 -11.02 -9.58
C GLY A 40 5.61 -12.25 -9.78
N TYR A 41 6.11 -13.44 -9.46
CA TYR A 41 5.35 -14.69 -9.54
C TYR A 41 5.24 -15.38 -8.18
N ASP A 42 4.11 -16.02 -7.91
CA ASP A 42 3.81 -16.69 -6.64
C ASP A 42 4.18 -18.20 -6.64
N ASN A 43 5.07 -18.62 -7.56
CA ASN A 43 5.40 -20.02 -7.79
C ASN A 43 6.54 -20.57 -6.91
N ASP A 44 7.21 -19.74 -6.14
CA ASP A 44 8.25 -20.17 -5.22
C ASP A 44 7.72 -21.06 -4.09
N GLN A 45 8.50 -22.06 -3.71
CA GLN A 45 8.16 -22.98 -2.62
C GLN A 45 7.91 -22.23 -1.31
N ALA A 46 8.61 -21.13 -1.06
CA ALA A 46 8.41 -20.28 0.11
C ALA A 46 6.97 -19.82 0.28
N TRP A 47 6.27 -19.56 -0.82
CA TRP A 47 4.88 -19.07 -0.80
C TRP A 47 3.83 -20.17 -0.64
N GLN A 48 4.16 -21.42 -0.98
CA GLN A 48 3.18 -22.53 -1.03
C GLN A 48 2.67 -22.93 0.35
N GLN A 49 3.47 -22.73 1.39
CA GLN A 49 3.14 -23.13 2.77
C GLN A 49 2.52 -22.02 3.61
N VAL A 50 2.43 -20.82 3.08
CA VAL A 50 1.94 -19.64 3.80
C VAL A 50 0.50 -19.35 3.42
N LYS A 51 -0.40 -19.30 4.42
CA LYS A 51 -1.76 -18.83 4.22
C LYS A 51 -1.77 -17.31 4.06
N PRO A 52 -2.51 -16.77 3.10
CA PRO A 52 -2.63 -15.34 2.97
C PRO A 52 -3.45 -14.74 4.12
N LEU A 53 -3.03 -13.60 4.62
CA LEU A 53 -3.90 -12.65 5.29
C LEU A 53 -4.72 -11.94 4.19
N VAL A 54 -6.00 -11.72 4.44
CA VAL A 54 -6.88 -10.96 3.54
C VAL A 54 -7.28 -9.67 4.22
N THR A 55 -6.92 -8.55 3.62
CA THR A 55 -7.38 -7.21 3.98
C THR A 55 -8.14 -6.60 2.81
N ARG A 56 -8.74 -5.43 2.99
CA ARG A 56 -9.62 -4.86 1.98
C ARG A 56 -9.31 -3.39 1.68
N ASP A 57 -9.16 -3.07 0.39
CA ASP A 57 -9.33 -1.69 -0.08
C ASP A 57 -10.83 -1.36 0.00
N LYS A 58 -11.22 -0.61 1.04
CA LYS A 58 -12.62 -0.28 1.31
C LYS A 58 -13.22 0.66 0.27
N LEU A 59 -12.37 1.44 -0.39
CA LEU A 59 -12.81 2.41 -1.40
C LEU A 59 -13.12 1.71 -2.72
N ALA A 60 -12.19 0.91 -3.22
CA ALA A 60 -12.39 0.11 -4.43
C ALA A 60 -13.28 -1.12 -4.20
N GLY A 61 -13.48 -1.52 -2.95
CA GLY A 61 -14.29 -2.70 -2.60
C GLY A 61 -13.62 -4.02 -2.95
N ILE A 62 -12.29 -4.06 -3.05
CA ILE A 62 -11.53 -5.26 -3.43
C ILE A 62 -10.72 -5.83 -2.28
N ASP A 63 -10.53 -7.16 -2.30
CA ASP A 63 -9.70 -7.85 -1.34
C ASP A 63 -8.24 -7.86 -1.78
N ILE A 64 -7.34 -7.66 -0.81
CA ILE A 64 -5.90 -7.70 -0.96
C ILE A 64 -5.39 -8.90 -0.17
N TYR A 65 -4.63 -9.76 -0.82
CA TYR A 65 -4.06 -10.99 -0.26
C TYR A 65 -2.57 -10.76 0.02
N LEU A 66 -2.16 -10.97 1.27
CA LEU A 66 -0.79 -10.75 1.74
C LEU A 66 -0.20 -12.05 2.28
N LYS A 67 1.01 -12.39 1.86
CA LYS A 67 1.83 -13.43 2.51
C LYS A 67 3.16 -12.82 2.94
N ALA A 68 3.76 -13.34 4.00
CA ALA A 68 5.07 -12.92 4.48
C ALA A 68 5.92 -14.12 4.88
N VAL A 69 7.22 -14.06 4.56
CA VAL A 69 8.24 -15.02 5.00
C VAL A 69 9.54 -14.25 5.29
N HIS A 70 10.47 -14.87 6.04
CA HIS A 70 11.79 -14.30 6.26
C HIS A 70 12.88 -15.38 6.26
N THR A 71 14.12 -15.00 5.93
CA THR A 71 15.30 -15.88 5.99
C THR A 71 16.07 -15.76 7.31
N GLY A 72 15.68 -14.84 8.17
CA GLY A 72 16.45 -14.41 9.35
C GLY A 72 17.43 -13.27 9.06
N LYS A 73 17.57 -12.88 7.78
CA LYS A 73 18.34 -11.70 7.34
C LYS A 73 17.50 -10.73 6.51
N GLU A 74 16.55 -11.25 5.77
CA GLU A 74 15.66 -10.50 4.88
C GLU A 74 14.23 -10.94 5.13
N ILE A 75 13.29 -10.00 4.95
CA ILE A 75 11.85 -10.23 4.94
C ILE A 75 11.31 -10.07 3.52
N PHE A 76 10.31 -10.88 3.20
CA PHE A 76 9.67 -10.89 1.89
C PHE A 76 8.15 -10.86 2.04
N PHE A 77 7.52 -10.12 1.16
CA PHE A 77 6.06 -10.06 1.05
C PHE A 77 5.63 -10.45 -0.36
N LEU A 78 4.55 -11.21 -0.44
CA LEU A 78 3.79 -11.46 -1.66
C LEU A 78 2.44 -10.78 -1.51
N VAL A 79 2.10 -9.92 -2.47
CA VAL A 79 0.85 -9.19 -2.53
C VAL A 79 0.10 -9.60 -3.77
N ARG A 80 -1.20 -9.87 -3.64
CA ARG A 80 -2.08 -10.10 -4.79
C ARG A 80 -3.39 -9.35 -4.62
N PHE A 81 -3.86 -8.73 -5.68
CA PHE A 81 -5.18 -8.09 -5.73
C PHE A 81 -5.72 -8.07 -7.16
N PRO A 82 -7.06 -8.07 -7.33
CA PRO A 82 -7.67 -7.96 -8.64
C PRO A 82 -7.54 -6.53 -9.17
N ASP A 83 -7.26 -6.42 -10.47
CA ASP A 83 -7.22 -5.17 -11.22
C ASP A 83 -7.61 -5.46 -12.66
N PRO A 84 -8.67 -4.85 -13.22
CA PRO A 84 -9.18 -5.17 -14.54
C PRO A 84 -8.23 -4.81 -15.68
N ASP A 85 -7.31 -3.89 -15.46
CA ASP A 85 -6.34 -3.47 -16.46
C ASP A 85 -4.93 -3.29 -15.89
N GLU A 86 -3.93 -3.29 -16.77
CA GLU A 86 -2.54 -3.08 -16.43
C GLU A 86 -2.13 -1.64 -16.76
N SER A 87 -2.01 -0.78 -15.77
CA SER A 87 -1.63 0.62 -15.96
C SER A 87 -0.15 0.87 -15.65
N ARG A 88 0.69 0.89 -16.70
CA ARG A 88 2.15 1.14 -16.61
C ARG A 88 2.59 2.48 -17.17
N THR A 89 1.70 3.48 -17.19
CA THR A 89 2.04 4.83 -17.62
C THR A 89 1.60 5.87 -16.59
N HIS A 90 2.38 6.94 -16.41
CA HIS A 90 2.10 7.92 -15.39
C HIS A 90 2.39 9.34 -15.86
N LYS A 91 1.33 10.18 -15.94
CA LYS A 91 1.43 11.59 -16.34
C LYS A 91 2.32 11.76 -17.58
N SER A 92 2.11 10.91 -18.58
CA SER A 92 2.88 10.96 -19.83
C SER A 92 2.74 12.33 -20.50
N TRP A 93 3.73 12.73 -21.25
CA TRP A 93 3.65 13.92 -22.08
C TRP A 93 2.69 13.69 -23.24
N GLN A 94 1.75 14.60 -23.44
CA GLN A 94 0.80 14.60 -24.54
C GLN A 94 0.98 15.87 -25.36
N TRP A 95 1.12 15.73 -26.68
CA TRP A 95 1.33 16.85 -27.54
C TRP A 95 0.07 17.68 -27.73
N ASP A 96 0.17 18.97 -27.46
CA ASP A 96 -0.85 19.96 -27.78
C ASP A 96 -0.39 20.74 -29.03
N ALA A 97 -0.98 20.40 -30.18
CA ALA A 97 -0.64 21.01 -31.43
C ALA A 97 -1.01 22.52 -31.51
N ALA A 98 -2.04 22.93 -30.76
CA ALA A 98 -2.46 24.33 -30.72
C ALA A 98 -1.45 25.20 -29.95
N LYS A 99 -0.82 24.65 -28.93
CA LYS A 99 0.20 25.33 -28.10
C LYS A 99 1.62 25.09 -28.60
N ASN A 100 1.82 24.11 -29.50
CA ASN A 100 3.12 23.64 -29.94
C ASN A 100 4.05 23.23 -28.77
N LEU A 101 3.48 22.53 -27.79
CA LEU A 101 4.18 22.02 -26.58
C LEU A 101 3.55 20.75 -26.06
N TYR A 102 4.23 20.11 -25.10
CA TYR A 102 3.71 18.97 -24.38
C TYR A 102 3.02 19.40 -23.08
N ASP A 103 1.80 18.94 -22.89
CA ASP A 103 1.06 18.99 -21.61
C ASP A 103 1.16 17.67 -20.86
N LEU A 104 0.82 17.69 -19.57
CA LEU A 104 0.77 16.49 -18.72
C LEU A 104 -0.51 15.69 -18.98
N GLY A 105 -0.34 14.42 -19.30
CA GLY A 105 -1.44 13.46 -19.41
C GLY A 105 -2.11 13.17 -18.08
N LYS A 106 -3.35 12.66 -18.16
CA LYS A 106 -4.16 12.27 -17.00
C LYS A 106 -3.89 10.82 -16.56
N ASP A 107 -3.14 10.06 -17.37
CA ASP A 107 -2.82 8.66 -17.09
C ASP A 107 -2.10 8.50 -15.74
N ARG A 108 -2.45 7.41 -15.06
CA ARG A 108 -1.89 7.03 -13.77
C ARG A 108 -1.49 5.56 -13.83
N GLU A 109 -0.39 5.26 -13.17
CA GLU A 109 0.11 3.91 -13.01
C GLU A 109 -0.54 3.21 -11.82
N ASP A 110 -0.56 1.88 -11.85
CA ASP A 110 -0.92 1.08 -10.70
C ASP A 110 0.16 1.16 -9.63
N THR A 111 -0.27 1.13 -8.38
CA THR A 111 0.62 1.30 -7.24
C THR A 111 0.21 0.44 -6.07
N PHE A 112 1.17 0.13 -5.20
CA PHE A 112 0.92 -0.52 -3.92
C PHE A 112 1.86 0.03 -2.85
N VAL A 113 1.34 0.19 -1.63
CA VAL A 113 2.06 0.81 -0.51
C VAL A 113 1.96 -0.08 0.71
N PHE A 114 3.10 -0.33 1.35
CA PHE A 114 3.17 -0.66 2.77
C PHE A 114 3.47 0.61 3.55
N LYS A 115 2.80 0.79 4.67
CA LYS A 115 3.03 1.86 5.64
C LYS A 115 3.31 1.21 6.99
N TRP A 116 4.54 1.28 7.45
CA TRP A 116 5.01 0.70 8.70
C TRP A 116 4.97 1.72 9.82
N ASP A 117 4.40 1.34 10.94
CA ASP A 117 4.39 2.17 12.14
C ASP A 117 5.79 2.25 12.75
N MET A 118 6.30 3.47 12.95
CA MET A 118 7.59 3.73 13.59
C MET A 118 7.45 4.28 15.02
N GLU A 119 6.24 4.34 15.54
CA GLU A 119 5.98 4.81 16.90
C GLU A 119 6.24 3.70 17.93
N ALA A 120 6.48 4.09 19.18
CA ALA A 120 6.74 3.14 20.26
C ALA A 120 5.48 2.33 20.65
N GLU A 121 4.31 2.91 20.47
CA GLU A 121 3.01 2.31 20.76
C GLU A 121 2.16 2.33 19.49
N PRO A 122 1.33 1.32 19.24
CA PRO A 122 0.51 1.25 18.05
C PRO A 122 -0.38 2.47 17.86
N VAL A 123 -0.40 3.02 16.65
CA VAL A 123 -1.19 4.21 16.31
C VAL A 123 -2.09 3.96 15.10
N ASP A 124 -3.10 4.81 14.92
CA ASP A 124 -3.89 4.83 13.70
C ASP A 124 -3.07 5.44 12.57
N LEU A 125 -2.72 4.62 11.58
CA LEU A 125 -1.93 5.01 10.40
C LEU A 125 -2.75 5.67 9.29
N SER A 126 -4.06 5.87 9.50
CA SER A 126 -4.91 6.54 8.54
C SER A 126 -4.48 7.99 8.33
N ILE A 127 -4.67 8.47 7.11
CA ILE A 127 -4.52 9.90 6.79
C ILE A 127 -5.64 10.77 7.39
N PHE A 128 -6.67 10.14 7.93
CA PHE A 128 -7.76 10.78 8.66
C PHE A 128 -7.63 10.59 10.18
N ALA A 129 -6.49 10.09 10.66
CA ALA A 129 -6.22 9.90 12.08
C ALA A 129 -6.23 11.22 12.86
N ASP A 130 -6.52 11.11 14.15
CA ASP A 130 -6.46 12.22 15.09
C ASP A 130 -5.16 12.24 15.92
N ASN A 131 -4.32 11.23 15.75
CA ASN A 131 -2.99 11.11 16.35
C ASN A 131 -1.88 11.52 15.37
N ASN A 132 -0.73 11.86 15.90
CA ASN A 132 0.49 11.99 15.12
C ASN A 132 1.10 10.61 14.85
N TYR A 133 1.87 10.48 13.78
CA TYR A 133 2.72 9.31 13.53
C TYR A 133 3.88 9.65 12.58
N THR A 134 4.91 8.83 12.67
CA THR A 134 5.95 8.66 11.65
C THR A 134 5.82 7.25 11.08
N ALA A 135 5.98 7.10 9.78
CA ALA A 135 5.88 5.80 9.13
C ALA A 135 6.95 5.64 8.06
N ASP A 136 7.56 4.45 8.00
CA ASP A 136 8.36 3.99 6.89
C ASP A 136 7.42 3.51 5.76
N ILE A 137 7.70 3.86 4.51
CA ILE A 137 6.80 3.70 3.37
C ILE A 137 7.49 2.97 2.23
N TRP A 138 7.05 1.75 1.93
CA TRP A 138 7.47 1.02 0.75
C TRP A 138 6.46 1.23 -0.37
N TYR A 139 6.85 1.98 -1.39
CA TYR A 139 5.95 2.41 -2.44
C TYR A 139 6.32 1.81 -3.79
N TRP A 140 5.69 0.69 -4.13
CA TRP A 140 5.80 0.09 -5.46
C TRP A 140 4.94 0.86 -6.48
N LYS A 141 5.49 1.08 -7.68
CA LYS A 141 4.90 1.87 -8.76
C LYS A 141 5.17 1.16 -10.09
N ALA A 142 4.11 0.77 -10.79
CA ALA A 142 4.20 -0.06 -11.99
C ALA A 142 5.01 0.58 -13.14
N CYS A 143 4.96 1.91 -13.29
CA CYS A 143 5.71 2.66 -14.29
C CYS A 143 7.09 3.10 -13.79
N ARG A 144 7.14 3.65 -12.56
CA ARG A 144 8.30 4.43 -12.12
C ARG A 144 9.36 3.60 -11.41
N THR A 145 8.98 2.60 -10.61
CA THR A 145 9.94 1.83 -9.80
C THR A 145 10.08 0.38 -10.25
N ASP A 146 8.98 -0.28 -10.62
CA ASP A 146 8.95 -1.69 -11.02
C ASP A 146 9.94 -2.04 -12.16
N PRO A 147 10.10 -1.21 -13.22
CA PRO A 147 11.06 -1.53 -14.28
C PRO A 147 12.51 -1.59 -13.81
N SER A 148 12.83 -0.94 -12.71
CA SER A 148 14.18 -0.97 -12.10
C SER A 148 14.33 -2.10 -11.07
N GLY A 149 13.25 -2.83 -10.73
CA GLY A 149 13.27 -3.91 -9.74
C GLY A 149 13.21 -3.44 -8.29
N TYR A 150 12.58 -2.29 -8.00
CA TYR A 150 12.51 -1.69 -6.68
C TYR A 150 11.12 -1.14 -6.35
N ALA A 151 10.84 -0.93 -5.07
CA ALA A 151 9.90 0.05 -4.57
C ALA A 151 10.64 1.34 -4.20
N ASP A 152 9.92 2.46 -4.07
CA ASP A 152 10.50 3.72 -3.59
C ASP A 152 10.39 3.71 -2.08
N ASP A 153 11.52 3.80 -1.40
CA ASP A 153 11.59 3.87 0.05
C ASP A 153 11.57 5.32 0.51
N LYS A 154 10.75 5.64 1.52
CA LYS A 154 10.47 7.01 1.95
C LYS A 154 9.81 7.03 3.32
N SER A 155 9.77 8.20 3.94
CA SER A 155 9.15 8.41 5.25
C SER A 155 7.95 9.35 5.17
N HIS A 156 6.93 9.07 5.94
CA HIS A 156 5.81 9.97 6.18
C HIS A 156 5.82 10.49 7.62
N VAL A 157 5.67 11.81 7.77
CA VAL A 157 5.43 12.45 9.06
C VAL A 157 4.04 13.07 9.03
N PHE A 158 3.16 12.59 9.90
CA PHE A 158 1.79 13.06 10.02
C PHE A 158 1.59 13.71 11.39
N ASN A 159 1.24 14.99 11.41
CA ASN A 159 1.09 15.73 12.66
C ASN A 159 0.21 16.98 12.48
N SER A 160 0.03 17.76 13.56
CA SER A 160 -0.74 19.02 13.56
C SER A 160 0.11 20.27 13.25
N ILE A 161 1.40 20.10 12.89
CA ILE A 161 2.34 21.21 12.65
C ILE A 161 2.33 21.54 11.16
N ALA A 162 1.98 22.79 10.83
CA ALA A 162 1.99 23.26 9.45
C ALA A 162 3.42 23.30 8.88
N SER A 163 3.58 22.80 7.66
CA SER A 163 4.81 22.87 6.90
C SER A 163 4.52 23.22 5.45
N GLU A 164 5.39 23.99 4.80
CA GLU A 164 5.25 24.44 3.42
C GLU A 164 5.09 23.28 2.42
N TYR A 165 5.74 22.15 2.67
CA TYR A 165 5.74 20.99 1.78
C TYR A 165 4.73 19.91 2.19
N ALA A 166 4.00 20.13 3.29
CA ALA A 166 3.03 19.17 3.79
C ALA A 166 1.66 19.32 3.11
N THR A 167 1.01 18.21 2.85
CA THR A 167 -0.39 18.21 2.41
C THR A 167 -1.28 18.44 3.62
N ARG A 168 -2.10 19.51 3.57
CA ARG A 168 -3.12 19.77 4.59
C ARG A 168 -4.27 18.79 4.43
N LEU A 169 -4.69 18.17 5.53
CA LEU A 169 -5.75 17.18 5.62
C LEU A 169 -6.69 17.53 6.77
N THR A 170 -7.87 16.91 6.78
CA THR A 170 -8.83 17.02 7.87
C THR A 170 -9.04 15.66 8.48
N SER A 171 -8.82 15.52 9.78
CA SER A 171 -9.02 14.28 10.52
C SER A 171 -10.52 13.93 10.67
N ARG A 172 -10.81 12.73 11.18
CA ARG A 172 -12.20 12.27 11.42
C ARG A 172 -12.97 13.17 12.40
N THR A 173 -12.28 13.80 13.34
CA THR A 173 -12.90 14.75 14.30
C THR A 173 -12.89 16.20 13.82
N GLY A 174 -12.46 16.48 12.57
CA GLY A 174 -12.43 17.81 11.98
C GLY A 174 -11.16 18.62 12.31
N ARG A 175 -10.14 18.02 12.94
CA ARG A 175 -8.87 18.70 13.20
C ARG A 175 -8.06 18.86 11.91
N THR A 176 -7.34 19.98 11.79
CA THR A 176 -6.37 20.16 10.71
C THR A 176 -5.10 19.37 11.03
N MET A 177 -4.72 18.51 10.11
CA MET A 177 -3.50 17.70 10.16
C MET A 177 -2.67 17.96 8.91
N TYR A 178 -1.40 17.61 8.96
CA TYR A 178 -0.45 17.82 7.87
C TYR A 178 0.35 16.54 7.63
N LEU A 179 0.36 16.11 6.37
CA LEU A 179 1.16 14.96 5.92
C LEU A 179 2.38 15.46 5.14
N LEU A 180 3.54 15.33 5.75
CA LEU A 180 4.84 15.60 5.12
C LEU A 180 5.38 14.28 4.58
N ARG A 181 5.71 14.26 3.28
CA ARG A 181 6.34 13.12 2.61
C ARG A 181 7.81 13.43 2.43
N LEU A 182 8.63 12.68 3.12
CA LEU A 182 10.08 12.78 3.03
C LEU A 182 10.59 11.69 2.08
N GLU A 183 11.62 12.02 1.35
CA GLU A 183 12.34 11.06 0.53
C GLU A 183 13.59 10.63 1.30
N ASP A 184 13.81 9.33 1.39
CA ASP A 184 15.00 8.79 2.04
C ASP A 184 16.27 9.15 1.29
N LYS A 185 17.41 9.01 1.95
CA LYS A 185 18.70 9.40 1.39
C LYS A 185 19.06 8.54 0.18
N GLY A 186 19.52 9.20 -0.86
CA GLY A 186 19.98 8.52 -2.05
C GLY A 186 19.25 8.94 -3.34
N ARG A 187 19.39 8.12 -4.35
CA ARG A 187 18.83 8.39 -5.67
C ARG A 187 17.64 7.46 -5.94
N SER A 188 16.50 8.04 -6.35
CA SER A 188 15.32 7.26 -6.72
C SER A 188 15.53 6.36 -7.94
N ALA A 189 14.70 5.35 -8.11
CA ALA A 189 14.69 4.43 -9.24
C ALA A 189 14.28 5.07 -10.58
N TYR A 190 13.86 6.34 -10.57
CA TYR A 190 13.41 7.07 -11.75
C TYR A 190 13.78 8.55 -11.68
N ARG A 191 13.66 9.23 -12.79
CA ARG A 191 13.70 10.70 -12.88
C ARG A 191 12.70 11.21 -13.91
N SER A 192 12.20 12.41 -13.74
CA SER A 192 11.43 13.10 -14.78
C SER A 192 12.33 13.41 -15.96
N HIS A 193 11.77 13.28 -17.17
CA HIS A 193 12.37 13.72 -18.40
C HIS A 193 11.45 14.75 -19.06
N ILE A 194 11.97 15.95 -19.28
CA ILE A 194 11.23 17.01 -19.95
C ILE A 194 11.40 16.83 -21.46
N GLN A 195 10.29 16.82 -22.17
CA GLN A 195 10.26 16.75 -23.64
C GLN A 195 9.96 18.13 -24.20
N THR A 196 10.91 18.71 -24.91
CA THR A 196 10.80 20.07 -25.46
C THR A 196 10.61 20.12 -26.98
N VAL A 197 10.83 19.00 -27.67
CA VAL A 197 10.72 18.90 -29.11
C VAL A 197 9.75 17.80 -29.46
N TYR A 198 8.88 18.02 -30.43
CA TYR A 198 7.93 17.02 -30.91
C TYR A 198 8.63 15.73 -31.34
N LYS A 199 8.20 14.62 -30.79
CA LYS A 199 8.65 13.26 -31.12
C LYS A 199 7.50 12.26 -31.28
N GLY A 200 6.27 12.72 -31.11
CA GLY A 200 5.06 11.90 -31.20
C GLY A 200 3.95 12.45 -30.31
N GLU A 201 2.73 12.01 -30.52
CA GLU A 201 1.55 12.48 -29.78
C GLU A 201 1.62 12.20 -28.26
N ARG A 202 2.28 11.09 -27.88
CA ARG A 202 2.45 10.69 -26.49
C ARG A 202 3.87 10.22 -26.22
N MET A 203 4.48 10.75 -25.15
CA MET A 203 5.85 10.42 -24.77
C MET A 203 5.94 10.05 -23.27
N PRO A 204 6.80 9.08 -22.89
CA PRO A 204 7.06 8.78 -21.50
C PRO A 204 7.60 10.02 -20.77
N ARG A 205 7.08 10.28 -19.58
CA ARG A 205 7.61 11.34 -18.71
C ARG A 205 8.79 10.89 -17.88
N TYR A 206 8.84 9.60 -17.51
CA TYR A 206 9.84 9.08 -16.58
C TYR A 206 10.85 8.19 -17.30
N ILE A 207 12.09 8.29 -16.84
CA ILE A 207 13.20 7.42 -17.24
C ILE A 207 13.66 6.68 -16.00
N ASN A 208 13.71 5.36 -16.08
CA ASN A 208 14.19 4.50 -15.01
C ASN A 208 15.71 4.55 -14.88
N ARG A 209 16.20 4.34 -13.69
CA ARG A 209 17.63 4.31 -13.35
C ARG A 209 17.84 3.47 -12.10
N GLN A 210 19.08 3.02 -11.86
CA GLN A 210 19.46 2.32 -10.67
C GLN A 210 19.34 3.25 -9.45
N PRO A 211 18.56 2.91 -8.40
CA PRO A 211 18.52 3.67 -7.16
C PRO A 211 19.79 3.47 -6.33
N THR A 212 20.00 4.30 -5.32
CA THR A 212 21.14 4.21 -4.39
C THR A 212 20.75 4.70 -2.99
N GLY A 213 21.52 4.30 -1.98
CA GLY A 213 21.28 4.69 -0.58
C GLY A 213 20.05 3.97 -0.02
N SER A 214 19.47 4.51 1.06
CA SER A 214 18.25 4.01 1.71
C SER A 214 17.09 3.81 0.71
N ARG A 215 16.94 4.71 -0.26
CA ARG A 215 15.94 4.57 -1.35
C ARG A 215 16.08 3.32 -2.24
N ALA A 216 17.12 2.51 -2.08
CA ALA A 216 17.36 1.28 -2.83
C ALA A 216 17.16 0.02 -2.00
N ASP A 217 16.65 0.13 -0.79
CA ASP A 217 16.59 -0.98 0.15
C ASP A 217 15.47 -1.96 -0.16
N VAL A 218 14.33 -1.45 -0.58
CA VAL A 218 13.18 -2.29 -0.92
C VAL A 218 13.25 -2.73 -2.37
N LYS A 219 13.61 -3.98 -2.61
CA LYS A 219 13.47 -4.63 -3.91
C LYS A 219 12.03 -5.02 -4.14
N ALA A 220 11.55 -4.85 -5.37
CA ALA A 220 10.19 -5.21 -5.70
C ALA A 220 10.01 -5.52 -7.19
N LYS A 221 9.13 -6.45 -7.49
CA LYS A 221 8.70 -6.78 -8.83
C LYS A 221 7.23 -7.13 -8.88
N GLY A 222 6.51 -6.58 -9.84
CA GLY A 222 5.10 -6.86 -10.08
C GLY A 222 4.85 -7.40 -11.48
N THR A 223 3.94 -8.38 -11.56
CA THR A 223 3.39 -8.94 -12.81
C THR A 223 1.88 -8.86 -12.78
N TRP A 224 1.30 -8.30 -13.84
CA TRP A 224 -0.14 -8.34 -14.07
C TRP A 224 -0.46 -9.48 -15.03
N LYS A 225 -1.43 -10.29 -14.65
CA LYS A 225 -1.90 -11.39 -15.46
C LYS A 225 -3.35 -11.73 -15.14
N ASP A 226 -4.15 -11.91 -16.18
CA ASP A 226 -5.54 -12.39 -16.10
C ASP A 226 -6.40 -11.57 -15.09
N GLY A 227 -6.23 -10.24 -15.08
CA GLY A 227 -6.98 -9.35 -14.19
C GLY A 227 -6.46 -9.29 -12.74
N TRP A 228 -5.20 -9.67 -12.52
CA TRP A 228 -4.59 -9.68 -11.20
C TRP A 228 -3.16 -9.13 -11.22
N TRP A 229 -2.86 -8.29 -10.25
CA TRP A 229 -1.50 -8.00 -9.87
C TRP A 229 -0.97 -9.05 -8.90
N THR A 230 0.26 -9.47 -9.13
CA THR A 230 1.10 -10.22 -8.19
C THR A 230 2.38 -9.44 -8.01
N ILE A 231 2.67 -9.01 -6.78
CA ILE A 231 3.83 -8.14 -6.47
C ILE A 231 4.61 -8.81 -5.36
N GLU A 232 5.91 -8.97 -5.57
CA GLU A 232 6.84 -9.38 -4.53
C GLU A 232 7.69 -8.20 -4.09
N LEU A 233 7.89 -8.09 -2.77
CA LEU A 233 8.76 -7.10 -2.15
C LEU A 233 9.70 -7.79 -1.18
N GLY A 234 10.89 -7.25 -1.00
CA GLY A 234 11.85 -7.77 -0.03
C GLY A 234 12.89 -6.75 0.38
N ARG A 235 13.27 -6.80 1.65
CA ARG A 235 14.27 -5.91 2.25
C ARG A 235 15.06 -6.65 3.34
N ALA A 236 16.25 -6.17 3.66
CA ALA A 236 16.97 -6.58 4.85
C ALA A 236 16.13 -6.36 6.12
N LEU A 237 16.24 -7.23 7.12
CA LEU A 237 15.59 -7.03 8.41
C LEU A 237 16.15 -5.79 9.13
N ASP A 238 17.46 -5.60 9.02
CA ASP A 238 18.18 -4.44 9.52
C ASP A 238 18.91 -3.79 8.34
N THR A 239 18.52 -2.57 7.99
CA THR A 239 19.11 -1.80 6.89
C THR A 239 20.26 -0.91 7.38
N GLY A 240 20.33 -0.64 8.68
CA GLY A 240 21.28 0.28 9.29
C GLY A 240 20.93 1.76 9.05
N PHE A 241 19.77 2.07 8.48
CA PHE A 241 19.27 3.43 8.31
C PHE A 241 18.23 3.77 9.39
N GLU A 242 18.28 4.97 9.93
CA GLU A 242 17.39 5.41 11.02
C GLU A 242 15.98 5.77 10.53
N ASP A 243 15.83 6.04 9.24
CA ASP A 243 14.56 6.34 8.55
C ASP A 243 13.74 5.09 8.24
N ASP A 244 14.30 3.88 8.46
CA ASP A 244 13.67 2.59 8.21
C ASP A 244 13.22 1.88 9.48
N ILE A 245 12.10 1.16 9.39
CA ILE A 245 11.73 0.20 10.42
C ILE A 245 12.75 -0.94 10.46
N GLN A 246 13.23 -1.29 11.66
CA GLN A 246 14.17 -2.39 11.88
C GLN A 246 13.41 -3.61 12.39
N PHE A 247 13.34 -4.65 11.58
CA PHE A 247 12.67 -5.89 11.93
C PHE A 247 13.54 -6.80 12.79
N SER A 248 12.93 -7.53 13.71
CA SER A 248 13.63 -8.49 14.55
C SER A 248 12.77 -9.73 14.79
N PRO A 249 13.31 -10.96 14.66
CA PRO A 249 12.59 -12.17 15.00
C PRO A 249 12.09 -12.15 16.45
N GLY A 250 10.90 -12.69 16.66
CA GLY A 250 10.24 -12.73 17.98
C GLY A 250 9.52 -11.44 18.36
N LYS A 251 9.46 -10.43 17.46
CA LYS A 251 8.72 -9.18 17.69
C LYS A 251 7.53 -9.06 16.73
N SER A 252 6.62 -8.15 17.08
CA SER A 252 5.50 -7.73 16.26
C SER A 252 5.69 -6.29 15.78
N PHE A 253 5.09 -5.99 14.61
CA PHE A 253 5.19 -4.69 13.95
C PHE A 253 3.83 -4.33 13.38
N GLU A 254 3.37 -3.13 13.64
CA GLU A 254 2.12 -2.63 13.11
C GLU A 254 2.34 -2.01 11.73
N PHE A 255 1.39 -2.25 10.83
CA PHE A 255 1.45 -1.70 9.48
C PHE A 255 0.06 -1.55 8.87
N GLY A 256 0.00 -0.86 7.75
CA GLY A 256 -1.16 -0.84 6.90
C GLY A 256 -0.77 -0.92 5.43
N VAL A 257 -1.74 -1.24 4.60
CA VAL A 257 -1.54 -1.27 3.14
C VAL A 257 -2.54 -0.41 2.42
N SER A 258 -2.12 0.09 1.25
CA SER A 258 -2.96 0.92 0.40
C SER A 258 -2.53 0.71 -1.06
N ARG A 259 -3.47 0.84 -2.00
CA ARG A 259 -3.17 0.84 -3.44
C ARG A 259 -2.62 2.17 -3.94
N TYR A 260 -2.66 3.22 -3.13
CA TYR A 260 -2.19 4.57 -3.48
C TYR A 260 -1.51 5.23 -2.30
N GLU A 261 -0.49 6.03 -2.58
CA GLU A 261 0.13 6.91 -1.60
C GLU A 261 -0.68 8.20 -1.38
N ILE A 262 -1.42 8.64 -2.40
CA ILE A 262 -1.99 9.97 -2.44
C ILE A 262 -3.28 10.02 -1.65
N ALA A 263 -3.20 10.68 -0.56
CA ALA A 263 -4.28 10.95 0.35
C ALA A 263 -5.25 12.03 -0.15
N GLY A 264 -6.52 11.91 0.20
CA GLY A 264 -7.52 12.98 0.10
C GLY A 264 -7.94 13.33 -1.33
N ARG A 265 -7.73 12.45 -2.31
CA ARG A 265 -8.33 12.58 -3.62
C ARG A 265 -9.68 11.88 -3.66
N GLU A 266 -10.66 12.56 -4.18
CA GLU A 266 -11.94 11.92 -4.51
C GLU A 266 -11.72 10.82 -5.55
N PRO A 267 -12.39 9.67 -5.42
CA PRO A 267 -12.37 8.61 -6.43
C PRO A 267 -12.90 9.15 -7.76
N GLU A 268 -12.35 8.64 -8.86
CA GLU A 268 -12.94 8.89 -10.17
C GLU A 268 -14.26 8.13 -10.29
N GLN A 269 -15.38 8.86 -10.28
CA GLN A 269 -16.73 8.29 -10.21
C GLN A 269 -17.11 7.44 -11.44
N GLU A 270 -16.45 7.64 -12.58
CA GLU A 270 -16.73 6.96 -13.83
C GLU A 270 -15.87 5.70 -14.07
N ALA A 271 -14.87 5.46 -13.23
CA ALA A 271 -14.02 4.29 -13.36
C ALA A 271 -14.67 3.08 -12.69
N SER A 272 -14.61 1.90 -13.34
CA SER A 272 -15.05 0.62 -12.75
C SER A 272 -14.25 0.27 -11.49
N GLN A 273 -13.01 0.75 -11.41
CA GLN A 273 -12.22 0.87 -10.19
C GLN A 273 -11.67 2.29 -10.12
N PRO A 274 -11.74 2.95 -8.97
CA PRO A 274 -11.17 4.29 -8.86
C PRO A 274 -9.65 4.21 -9.03
N LEU A 275 -9.15 4.84 -10.08
CA LEU A 275 -7.71 4.98 -10.33
C LEU A 275 -7.01 5.76 -9.21
N HIS A 276 -7.78 6.55 -8.47
CA HIS A 276 -7.31 7.34 -7.34
C HIS A 276 -8.19 7.04 -6.13
N GLY A 277 -7.76 6.11 -5.33
CA GLY A 277 -8.29 5.94 -3.99
C GLY A 277 -7.86 7.09 -3.08
N ALA A 278 -8.42 7.15 -1.89
CA ALA A 278 -8.00 8.10 -0.87
C ALA A 278 -6.54 7.87 -0.42
N GLY A 279 -5.91 6.79 -0.86
CA GLY A 279 -4.57 6.39 -0.43
C GLY A 279 -4.50 6.11 1.06
N ASP A 280 -5.66 5.74 1.63
CA ASP A 280 -5.77 5.51 3.06
C ASP A 280 -5.50 4.05 3.42
N VAL A 281 -4.94 3.87 4.60
CA VAL A 281 -4.84 2.56 5.24
C VAL A 281 -6.23 2.18 5.73
N GLY A 282 -6.78 1.09 5.21
CA GLY A 282 -8.13 0.65 5.54
C GLY A 282 -8.27 0.15 6.98
N GLU A 283 -7.20 -0.43 7.51
CA GLU A 283 -7.07 -0.99 8.87
C GLU A 283 -5.60 -1.14 9.22
N VAL A 284 -5.30 -1.18 10.52
CA VAL A 284 -3.96 -1.52 11.02
C VAL A 284 -3.85 -3.03 11.12
N LEU A 285 -2.78 -3.58 10.58
CA LEU A 285 -2.44 -4.99 10.55
C LEU A 285 -1.21 -5.23 11.41
N THR A 286 -1.06 -6.43 11.95
CA THR A 286 0.10 -6.83 12.75
C THR A 286 0.93 -7.87 12.01
N LEU A 287 2.22 -7.61 11.84
CA LEU A 287 3.21 -8.59 11.40
C LEU A 287 3.88 -9.23 12.63
N ILE A 288 3.95 -10.56 12.66
CA ILE A 288 4.74 -11.31 13.65
C ILE A 288 5.87 -12.04 12.92
N LEU A 289 7.12 -11.79 13.29
CA LEU A 289 8.29 -12.56 12.83
C LEU A 289 8.55 -13.73 13.77
N LYS A 290 8.52 -14.97 13.23
CA LYS A 290 8.79 -16.21 13.99
C LYS A 290 10.13 -16.85 13.60
#